data_b1b23633ea7d1918bfa498d37196475c
#
_entry.id   b1b23633ea7d1918bfa498d37196475c
#
_cell.length_a   1.000
_cell.length_b   1.000
_cell.length_c   1.000
_cell.angle_alpha   90.00
_cell.angle_beta   90.00
_cell.angle_gamma   90.00
#
_symmetry.space_group_name_H-M   'P 1'
#
loop_
_entity.id
_entity.type
_entity.pdbx_description
1 polymer ?
#
loop_
_entity_poly.entity_id
_entity_poly.type
_entity_poly.pdbx_seq_one_letter_code
_entity_poly.pdbx_strand_id
1 'polypeptide(L)'
;MKKRVIIIHGWEGTPQGNWFPWLKEQLDKLGYDAFVPIMPNPNFPVMTEWLEKLKEVAENPDQNLYLVGHSLGVIMILRYLESLTSDQQIGGVVLVAGFPEPIGYEELNSFFEKPLDYEKIKKAARRFIAIHSDNDRYVPIKNGELLRNKLNAELIIVKNAGHLNEGGGYIELPIVLEKLKEIIINKV
;
A
#
# COMPACT_ATOMS: atom_id res chain seq x y z
N MET A 1 8.22 20.43 -6.70
CA MET A 1 8.91 19.31 -6.00
C MET A 1 8.72 18.04 -6.80
N LYS A 2 9.69 17.13 -6.79
CA LYS A 2 9.62 15.82 -7.46
C LYS A 2 8.57 14.94 -6.79
N LYS A 3 7.82 14.15 -7.55
CA LYS A 3 6.89 13.16 -7.00
C LYS A 3 7.67 11.99 -6.45
N ARG A 4 7.33 11.56 -5.23
CA ARG A 4 7.95 10.44 -4.51
C ARG A 4 6.94 9.30 -4.39
N VAL A 5 7.37 8.09 -4.70
CA VAL A 5 6.54 6.88 -4.59
C VAL A 5 7.29 5.86 -3.75
N ILE A 6 6.70 5.45 -2.62
CA ILE A 6 7.26 4.39 -1.78
C ILE A 6 6.39 3.15 -1.93
N ILE A 7 7.02 2.02 -2.26
CA ILE A 7 6.37 0.73 -2.48
C ILE A 7 6.69 -0.17 -1.29
N ILE A 8 5.69 -0.63 -0.54
CA ILE A 8 5.83 -1.43 0.66
C ILE A 8 5.41 -2.87 0.35
N HIS A 9 6.37 -3.80 0.50
CA HIS A 9 6.13 -5.23 0.29
C HIS A 9 5.27 -5.87 1.38
N GLY A 10 4.83 -7.10 1.16
CA GLY A 10 4.07 -7.90 2.12
C GLY A 10 4.94 -8.66 3.13
N TRP A 11 4.28 -9.51 3.92
CA TRP A 11 4.90 -10.47 4.80
C TRP A 11 5.83 -11.40 4.01
N GLU A 12 6.98 -11.75 4.57
CA GLU A 12 8.06 -12.53 3.93
C GLU A 12 8.57 -11.93 2.60
N GLY A 13 8.12 -10.73 2.25
CA GLY A 13 8.47 -10.07 1.00
C GLY A 13 9.84 -9.41 1.02
N THR A 14 10.32 -9.09 -0.17
CA THR A 14 11.56 -8.34 -0.39
C THR A 14 11.35 -7.25 -1.45
N PRO A 15 12.23 -6.23 -1.51
CA PRO A 15 12.19 -5.22 -2.57
C PRO A 15 12.37 -5.77 -3.99
N GLN A 16 12.97 -6.97 -4.13
CA GLN A 16 13.26 -7.61 -5.40
C GLN A 16 12.14 -8.55 -5.87
N GLY A 17 11.14 -8.83 -5.01
CA GLY A 17 10.04 -9.74 -5.31
C GLY A 17 8.91 -9.07 -6.08
N ASN A 18 8.02 -9.89 -6.60
CA ASN A 18 6.79 -9.47 -7.26
C ASN A 18 7.04 -8.47 -8.42
N TRP A 19 6.11 -7.58 -8.62
CA TRP A 19 6.14 -6.50 -9.61
C TRP A 19 6.84 -5.22 -9.12
N PHE A 20 7.45 -5.22 -7.93
CA PHE A 20 8.04 -4.01 -7.33
C PHE A 20 9.22 -3.46 -8.14
N PRO A 21 10.20 -4.29 -8.58
CA PRO A 21 11.31 -3.80 -9.41
C PRO A 21 10.81 -3.21 -10.73
N TRP A 22 9.87 -3.87 -11.38
CA TRP A 22 9.27 -3.38 -12.62
C TRP A 22 8.56 -2.03 -12.40
N LEU A 23 7.70 -1.93 -11.36
CA LEU A 23 6.99 -0.69 -11.07
C LEU A 23 7.96 0.46 -10.77
N LYS A 24 8.98 0.19 -9.96
CA LYS A 24 10.04 1.17 -9.67
C LYS A 24 10.71 1.66 -10.95
N GLU A 25 11.13 0.76 -11.83
CA GLU A 25 11.75 1.12 -13.12
C GLU A 25 10.84 2.00 -13.99
N GLN A 26 9.54 1.65 -14.08
CA GLN A 26 8.58 2.45 -14.85
C GLN A 26 8.41 3.85 -14.27
N LEU A 27 8.35 3.98 -12.94
CA LEU A 27 8.22 5.26 -12.25
C LEU A 27 9.48 6.12 -12.43
N ASP A 28 10.66 5.52 -12.34
CA ASP A 28 11.95 6.21 -12.60
C ASP A 28 12.03 6.75 -14.03
N LYS A 29 11.58 5.97 -15.04
CA LYS A 29 11.48 6.41 -16.44
C LYS A 29 10.53 7.60 -16.62
N LEU A 30 9.51 7.72 -15.78
CA LEU A 30 8.59 8.86 -15.75
C LEU A 30 9.14 10.08 -14.99
N GLY A 31 10.35 9.97 -14.43
CA GLY A 31 10.99 11.04 -13.66
C GLY A 31 10.50 11.16 -12.22
N TYR A 32 9.73 10.18 -11.71
CA TYR A 32 9.35 10.12 -10.30
C TYR A 32 10.51 9.54 -9.47
N ASP A 33 10.48 9.76 -8.16
CA ASP A 33 11.46 9.22 -7.22
C ASP A 33 10.84 8.00 -6.55
N ALA A 34 11.16 6.81 -7.08
CA ALA A 34 10.56 5.57 -6.61
C ALA A 34 11.52 4.78 -5.72
N PHE A 35 11.02 4.33 -4.57
CA PHE A 35 11.78 3.59 -3.59
C PHE A 35 11.01 2.38 -3.06
N VAL A 36 11.70 1.25 -2.90
CA VAL A 36 11.19 0.02 -2.29
C VAL A 36 12.05 -0.28 -1.08
N PRO A 37 11.66 0.11 0.15
CA PRO A 37 12.44 -0.14 1.34
C PRO A 37 12.50 -1.64 1.69
N ILE A 38 13.62 -2.06 2.28
CA ILE A 38 13.68 -3.31 3.02
C ILE A 38 12.99 -3.05 4.35
N MET A 39 11.84 -3.70 4.59
CA MET A 39 11.17 -3.62 5.88
C MET A 39 11.84 -4.54 6.90
N PRO A 40 11.94 -4.13 8.18
CA PRO A 40 12.61 -4.92 9.22
C PRO A 40 11.96 -6.29 9.41
N ASN A 41 12.77 -7.33 9.58
CA ASN A 41 12.34 -8.68 9.96
C ASN A 41 11.09 -9.18 9.21
N PRO A 42 11.09 -9.24 7.86
CA PRO A 42 9.87 -9.47 7.10
C PRO A 42 9.20 -10.82 7.38
N ASN A 43 9.93 -11.80 7.92
CA ASN A 43 9.39 -13.11 8.31
C ASN A 43 8.69 -13.07 9.68
N PHE A 44 9.08 -12.14 10.56
CA PHE A 44 8.50 -11.91 11.88
C PHE A 44 8.25 -10.41 12.07
N PRO A 45 7.31 -9.83 11.32
CA PRO A 45 7.14 -8.39 11.26
C PRO A 45 6.54 -7.83 12.55
N VAL A 46 7.10 -6.70 13.00
CA VAL A 46 6.61 -5.95 14.15
C VAL A 46 6.12 -4.59 13.68
N MET A 47 4.86 -4.25 13.99
CA MET A 47 4.22 -3.04 13.48
C MET A 47 4.99 -1.76 13.79
N THR A 48 5.52 -1.63 15.02
CA THR A 48 6.27 -0.43 15.42
C THR A 48 7.58 -0.26 14.66
N GLU A 49 8.31 -1.35 14.41
CA GLU A 49 9.56 -1.33 13.63
C GLU A 49 9.29 -0.95 12.16
N TRP A 50 8.22 -1.49 11.58
CA TRP A 50 7.80 -1.17 10.23
C TRP A 50 7.33 0.28 10.11
N LEU A 51 6.62 0.78 11.14
CA LEU A 51 6.16 2.17 11.18
C LEU A 51 7.33 3.15 11.25
N GLU A 52 8.32 2.86 12.11
CA GLU A 52 9.52 3.68 12.21
C GLU A 52 10.30 3.69 10.89
N LYS A 53 10.45 2.53 10.26
CA LYS A 53 11.10 2.44 8.94
C LYS A 53 10.35 3.22 7.88
N LEU A 54 9.03 3.13 7.84
CA LEU A 54 8.23 3.87 6.86
C LEU A 54 8.29 5.38 7.13
N LYS A 55 8.30 5.84 8.39
CA LYS A 55 8.51 7.25 8.75
C LYS A 55 9.88 7.75 8.32
N GLU A 56 10.93 6.95 8.53
CA GLU A 56 12.30 7.27 8.11
C GLU A 56 12.36 7.53 6.60
N VAL A 57 11.80 6.63 5.78
CA VAL A 57 11.91 6.73 4.32
C VAL A 57 10.91 7.72 3.70
N ALA A 58 9.80 7.98 4.37
CA ALA A 58 8.82 8.97 3.93
C ALA A 58 9.28 10.41 4.24
N GLU A 59 10.19 10.57 5.21
CA GLU A 59 10.72 11.87 5.65
C GLU A 59 9.59 12.88 5.97
N ASN A 60 9.47 13.92 5.14
CA ASN A 60 8.45 14.95 5.27
C ASN A 60 7.23 14.60 4.39
N PRO A 61 6.14 14.04 4.95
CA PRO A 61 4.95 13.71 4.18
C PRO A 61 4.26 14.97 3.65
N ASP A 62 4.09 15.04 2.34
CA ASP A 62 3.42 16.11 1.63
C ASP A 62 2.58 15.57 0.46
N GLN A 63 1.90 16.45 -0.24
CA GLN A 63 1.05 16.09 -1.39
C GLN A 63 1.82 15.56 -2.61
N ASN A 64 3.15 15.47 -2.57
CA ASN A 64 3.98 14.82 -3.58
C ASN A 64 4.40 13.41 -3.19
N LEU A 65 4.04 12.95 -1.98
CA LEU A 65 4.25 11.57 -1.53
C LEU A 65 3.06 10.70 -1.91
N TYR A 66 3.36 9.55 -2.50
CA TYR A 66 2.40 8.49 -2.83
C TYR A 66 2.91 7.17 -2.27
N LEU A 67 2.01 6.34 -1.75
CA LEU A 67 2.36 5.04 -1.20
C LEU A 67 1.65 3.93 -1.97
N VAL A 68 2.37 2.84 -2.23
CA VAL A 68 1.83 1.61 -2.81
C VAL A 68 2.11 0.48 -1.83
N GLY A 69 1.08 -0.22 -1.39
CA GLY A 69 1.24 -1.38 -0.50
C GLY A 69 0.74 -2.65 -1.13
N HIS A 70 1.45 -3.75 -0.91
CA HIS A 70 0.99 -5.08 -1.26
C HIS A 70 0.77 -5.91 0.01
N SER A 71 -0.37 -6.59 0.11
CA SER A 71 -0.66 -7.50 1.23
C SER A 71 -0.50 -6.82 2.60
N LEU A 72 0.41 -7.28 3.48
CA LEU A 72 0.74 -6.65 4.76
C LEU A 72 1.15 -5.17 4.62
N GLY A 73 1.76 -4.80 3.50
CA GLY A 73 2.11 -3.40 3.22
C GLY A 73 0.91 -2.45 3.23
N VAL A 74 -0.30 -2.96 3.01
CA VAL A 74 -1.53 -2.16 3.05
C VAL A 74 -1.86 -1.73 4.47
N ILE A 75 -1.95 -2.66 5.44
CA ILE A 75 -2.21 -2.27 6.84
C ILE A 75 -1.09 -1.38 7.38
N MET A 76 0.17 -1.60 6.94
CA MET A 76 1.27 -0.72 7.32
C MET A 76 1.06 0.71 6.83
N ILE A 77 0.62 0.89 5.59
CA ILE A 77 0.26 2.23 5.06
C ILE A 77 -0.87 2.84 5.89
N LEU A 78 -1.90 2.09 6.24
CA LEU A 78 -3.02 2.61 7.03
C LEU A 78 -2.55 3.05 8.44
N ARG A 79 -1.67 2.29 9.09
CA ARG A 79 -1.05 2.68 10.37
C ARG A 79 -0.16 3.92 10.24
N TYR A 80 0.58 4.03 9.15
CA TYR A 80 1.35 5.23 8.86
C TYR A 80 0.46 6.46 8.69
N LEU A 81 -0.60 6.38 7.87
CA LEU A 81 -1.56 7.48 7.68
C LEU A 81 -2.23 7.89 9.00
N GLU A 82 -2.62 6.90 9.83
CA GLU A 82 -3.17 7.14 11.16
C GLU A 82 -2.19 7.87 12.09
N SER A 83 -0.87 7.70 11.89
CA SER A 83 0.17 8.34 12.70
C SER A 83 0.46 9.79 12.32
N LEU A 84 0.02 10.24 11.13
CA LEU A 84 0.24 11.61 10.66
C LEU A 84 -0.50 12.65 11.53
N THR A 85 0.05 13.85 11.60
CA THR A 85 -0.58 14.99 12.25
C THR A 85 -1.69 15.58 11.37
N SER A 86 -2.58 16.39 11.94
CA SER A 86 -3.75 16.92 11.21
C SER A 86 -3.42 17.90 10.08
N ASP A 87 -2.22 18.44 10.06
CA ASP A 87 -1.67 19.31 9.02
C ASP A 87 -0.91 18.56 7.93
N GLN A 88 -0.69 17.26 8.10
CA GLN A 88 -0.01 16.40 7.14
C GLN A 88 -1.02 15.65 6.26
N GLN A 89 -0.84 15.75 4.94
CA GLN A 89 -1.65 15.03 3.96
C GLN A 89 -0.80 14.63 2.78
N ILE A 90 -0.82 13.35 2.40
CA ILE A 90 -0.12 12.84 1.22
C ILE A 90 -0.99 12.87 -0.04
N GLY A 91 -0.37 12.70 -1.22
CA GLY A 91 -1.05 12.75 -2.52
C GLY A 91 -2.04 11.62 -2.74
N GLY A 92 -1.72 10.41 -2.30
CA GLY A 92 -2.63 9.27 -2.39
C GLY A 92 -1.96 7.92 -2.20
N VAL A 93 -2.78 6.88 -2.21
CA VAL A 93 -2.32 5.50 -1.98
C VAL A 93 -2.95 4.51 -2.95
N VAL A 94 -2.19 3.48 -3.32
CA VAL A 94 -2.67 2.31 -4.06
C VAL A 94 -2.46 1.06 -3.19
N LEU A 95 -3.55 0.41 -2.83
CA LEU A 95 -3.64 -0.67 -1.85
C LEU A 95 -3.94 -1.98 -2.59
N VAL A 96 -2.92 -2.84 -2.75
CA VAL A 96 -2.99 -4.04 -3.60
C VAL A 96 -3.10 -5.29 -2.74
N ALA A 97 -4.15 -6.10 -2.95
CA ALA A 97 -4.39 -7.38 -2.29
C ALA A 97 -4.19 -7.33 -0.76
N GLY A 98 -4.61 -6.22 -0.12
CA GLY A 98 -4.35 -5.97 1.29
C GLY A 98 -5.58 -6.07 2.18
N PHE A 99 -5.38 -5.90 3.46
CA PHE A 99 -6.42 -6.10 4.47
C PHE A 99 -6.30 -5.05 5.59
N PRO A 100 -7.42 -4.43 6.00
CA PRO A 100 -7.47 -3.50 7.12
C PRO A 100 -7.80 -4.16 8.46
N GLU A 101 -8.16 -5.46 8.46
CA GLU A 101 -8.56 -6.24 9.64
C GLU A 101 -7.78 -7.56 9.68
N PRO A 102 -7.69 -8.23 10.86
CA PRO A 102 -6.99 -9.51 10.98
C PRO A 102 -7.53 -10.57 10.00
N ILE A 103 -6.63 -11.34 9.42
CA ILE A 103 -6.96 -12.44 8.50
C ILE A 103 -6.60 -13.83 9.06
N GLY A 104 -6.30 -13.91 10.37
CA GLY A 104 -6.10 -15.18 11.08
C GLY A 104 -4.65 -15.64 11.25
N TYR A 105 -3.66 -14.82 10.93
CA TYR A 105 -2.23 -15.10 11.17
C TYR A 105 -1.77 -14.39 12.44
N GLU A 106 -1.35 -15.18 13.44
CA GLU A 106 -0.92 -14.66 14.75
C GLU A 106 0.33 -13.80 14.67
N GLU A 107 1.22 -14.11 13.74
CA GLU A 107 2.46 -13.37 13.47
C GLU A 107 2.20 -11.89 13.10
N LEU A 108 1.00 -11.60 12.65
CA LEU A 108 0.59 -10.26 12.22
C LEU A 108 -0.19 -9.48 13.28
N ASN A 109 -0.42 -10.06 14.47
CA ASN A 109 -1.27 -9.47 15.51
C ASN A 109 -0.80 -8.08 15.96
N SER A 110 0.51 -7.78 15.95
CA SER A 110 1.03 -6.46 16.32
C SER A 110 0.45 -5.32 15.47
N PHE A 111 0.01 -5.60 14.24
CA PHE A 111 -0.61 -4.62 13.35
C PHE A 111 -2.06 -4.31 13.71
N PHE A 112 -2.69 -5.11 14.57
CA PHE A 112 -4.13 -5.07 14.87
C PHE A 112 -4.47 -4.90 16.35
N GLU A 113 -3.51 -4.57 17.20
CA GLU A 113 -3.71 -4.35 18.63
C GLU A 113 -4.78 -3.28 18.96
N LYS A 114 -4.96 -2.34 18.04
CA LYS A 114 -5.97 -1.28 18.15
C LYS A 114 -6.79 -1.19 16.87
N PRO A 115 -8.09 -0.87 16.95
CA PRO A 115 -8.88 -0.52 15.78
C PRO A 115 -8.26 0.65 15.01
N LEU A 116 -8.46 0.68 13.68
CA LEU A 116 -8.06 1.81 12.84
C LEU A 116 -9.01 3.00 13.02
N ASP A 117 -8.45 4.20 13.14
CA ASP A 117 -9.19 5.45 13.03
C ASP A 117 -9.36 5.84 11.54
N TYR A 118 -10.40 5.28 10.91
CA TYR A 118 -10.67 5.52 9.49
C TYR A 118 -10.95 7.00 9.16
N GLU A 119 -11.50 7.79 10.10
CA GLU A 119 -11.75 9.20 9.85
C GLU A 119 -10.45 9.99 9.79
N LYS A 120 -9.49 9.64 10.63
CA LYS A 120 -8.15 10.22 10.58
C LYS A 120 -7.40 9.79 9.31
N ILE A 121 -7.46 8.50 8.97
CA ILE A 121 -6.83 7.94 7.76
C ILE A 121 -7.37 8.62 6.50
N LYS A 122 -8.69 8.81 6.37
CA LYS A 122 -9.30 9.50 5.21
C LYS A 122 -8.78 10.90 4.99
N LYS A 123 -8.49 11.64 6.06
CA LYS A 123 -7.96 13.01 5.99
C LYS A 123 -6.48 13.03 5.61
N ALA A 124 -5.74 11.98 5.91
CA ALA A 124 -4.30 11.89 5.74
C ALA A 124 -3.84 11.62 4.29
N ALA A 125 -4.73 11.23 3.39
CA ALA A 125 -4.43 11.07 1.97
C ALA A 125 -5.58 11.59 1.10
N ARG A 126 -5.26 12.15 -0.06
CA ARG A 126 -6.25 12.72 -0.99
C ARG A 126 -7.03 11.67 -1.77
N ARG A 127 -6.39 10.55 -2.10
CA ARG A 127 -6.96 9.49 -2.93
C ARG A 127 -6.61 8.13 -2.40
N PHE A 128 -7.58 7.24 -2.46
CA PHE A 128 -7.45 5.82 -2.08
C PHE A 128 -7.90 4.96 -3.26
N ILE A 129 -7.04 4.06 -3.71
CA ILE A 129 -7.37 3.03 -4.71
C ILE A 129 -7.08 1.69 -4.09
N ALA A 130 -8.02 0.76 -4.17
CA ALA A 130 -7.87 -0.63 -3.72
C ALA A 130 -7.94 -1.55 -4.96
N ILE A 131 -6.94 -2.40 -5.14
CA ILE A 131 -6.88 -3.35 -6.25
C ILE A 131 -6.88 -4.76 -5.64
N HIS A 132 -7.90 -5.55 -5.94
CA HIS A 132 -8.08 -6.89 -5.41
C HIS A 132 -8.42 -7.89 -6.50
N SER A 133 -8.26 -9.18 -6.21
CA SER A 133 -8.75 -10.28 -7.03
C SER A 133 -9.99 -10.91 -6.42
N ASP A 134 -10.86 -11.44 -7.27
CA ASP A 134 -12.07 -12.17 -6.83
C ASP A 134 -11.78 -13.60 -6.34
N ASN A 135 -10.56 -14.11 -6.57
CA ASN A 135 -10.15 -15.47 -6.19
C ASN A 135 -8.87 -15.53 -5.34
N ASP A 136 -8.53 -14.44 -4.65
CA ASP A 136 -7.38 -14.42 -3.73
C ASP A 136 -7.64 -15.38 -2.54
N ARG A 137 -6.72 -16.34 -2.36
CA ARG A 137 -6.80 -17.36 -1.30
C ARG A 137 -6.35 -16.86 0.06
N TYR A 138 -5.52 -15.80 0.09
CA TYR A 138 -4.95 -15.23 1.31
C TYR A 138 -5.79 -14.07 1.82
N VAL A 139 -6.19 -13.18 0.92
CA VAL A 139 -6.92 -11.96 1.26
C VAL A 139 -8.25 -11.93 0.48
N PRO A 140 -9.35 -12.41 1.08
CA PRO A 140 -10.66 -12.41 0.43
C PRO A 140 -11.10 -11.03 -0.01
N ILE A 141 -11.84 -10.96 -1.12
CA ILE A 141 -12.34 -9.70 -1.75
C ILE A 141 -13.10 -8.79 -0.79
N LYS A 142 -13.71 -9.33 0.26
CA LYS A 142 -14.38 -8.55 1.31
C LYS A 142 -13.48 -7.48 1.94
N ASN A 143 -12.15 -7.69 1.94
CA ASN A 143 -11.19 -6.68 2.45
C ASN A 143 -11.12 -5.46 1.52
N GLY A 144 -11.17 -5.66 0.20
CA GLY A 144 -11.29 -4.58 -0.77
C GLY A 144 -12.61 -3.81 -0.64
N GLU A 145 -13.72 -4.53 -0.40
CA GLU A 145 -15.02 -3.91 -0.13
C GLU A 145 -15.01 -3.09 1.16
N LEU A 146 -14.31 -3.57 2.19
CA LEU A 146 -14.13 -2.85 3.44
C LEU A 146 -13.31 -1.56 3.25
N LEU A 147 -12.21 -1.61 2.49
CA LEU A 147 -11.43 -0.43 2.13
C LEU A 147 -12.27 0.59 1.36
N ARG A 148 -13.07 0.14 0.38
CA ARG A 148 -14.03 1.01 -0.34
C ARG A 148 -15.00 1.68 0.62
N ASN A 149 -15.63 0.91 1.49
CA ASN A 149 -16.69 1.40 2.36
C ASN A 149 -16.16 2.33 3.48
N LYS A 150 -14.97 2.03 4.04
CA LYS A 150 -14.39 2.77 5.16
C LYS A 150 -13.58 3.99 4.71
N LEU A 151 -12.92 3.92 3.55
CA LEU A 151 -11.98 4.95 3.08
C LEU A 151 -12.47 5.68 1.81
N ASN A 152 -13.65 5.35 1.28
CA ASN A 152 -14.12 5.80 -0.02
C ASN A 152 -13.11 5.46 -1.15
N ALA A 153 -12.41 4.32 -1.01
CA ALA A 153 -11.45 3.88 -2.01
C ALA A 153 -12.15 3.49 -3.31
N GLU A 154 -11.55 3.85 -4.45
CA GLU A 154 -11.91 3.24 -5.73
C GLU A 154 -11.51 1.77 -5.70
N LEU A 155 -12.49 0.86 -5.78
CA LEU A 155 -12.23 -0.58 -5.77
C LEU A 155 -12.17 -1.13 -7.20
N ILE A 156 -11.03 -1.72 -7.55
CA ILE A 156 -10.80 -2.40 -8.82
C ILE A 156 -10.66 -3.89 -8.56
N ILE A 157 -11.44 -4.69 -9.28
CA ILE A 157 -11.41 -6.15 -9.16
C ILE A 157 -10.77 -6.73 -10.41
N VAL A 158 -9.62 -7.39 -10.25
CA VAL A 158 -8.95 -8.15 -11.29
C VAL A 158 -9.40 -9.60 -11.21
N LYS A 159 -10.05 -10.09 -12.26
CA LYS A 159 -10.65 -11.43 -12.27
C LYS A 159 -9.58 -12.52 -12.34
N ASN A 160 -9.74 -13.54 -11.49
CA ASN A 160 -8.91 -14.75 -11.45
C ASN A 160 -7.41 -14.48 -11.29
N ALA A 161 -7.04 -13.40 -10.57
CA ALA A 161 -5.65 -12.94 -10.47
C ALA A 161 -4.92 -13.42 -9.20
N GLY A 162 -5.55 -14.24 -8.36
CA GLY A 162 -4.96 -14.74 -7.12
C GLY A 162 -4.53 -13.58 -6.21
N HIS A 163 -3.37 -13.70 -5.59
CA HIS A 163 -2.83 -12.69 -4.67
C HIS A 163 -2.06 -11.54 -5.36
N LEU A 164 -2.17 -11.42 -6.69
CA LEU A 164 -1.48 -10.39 -7.48
C LEU A 164 0.05 -10.35 -7.20
N ASN A 165 0.66 -11.51 -7.07
CA ASN A 165 2.08 -11.70 -6.77
C ASN A 165 2.80 -12.56 -7.81
N GLU A 166 4.13 -12.68 -7.72
CA GLU A 166 4.92 -13.49 -8.65
C GLU A 166 4.54 -14.98 -8.66
N GLY A 167 4.09 -15.52 -7.51
CA GLY A 167 3.56 -16.88 -7.44
C GLY A 167 2.30 -17.10 -8.28
N GLY A 168 1.57 -16.02 -8.59
CA GLY A 168 0.47 -15.98 -9.55
C GLY A 168 0.88 -15.53 -10.95
N GLY A 169 2.19 -15.37 -11.22
CA GLY A 169 2.72 -14.92 -12.51
C GLY A 169 2.82 -13.39 -12.66
N TYR A 170 2.56 -12.61 -11.61
CA TYR A 170 2.61 -11.16 -11.65
C TYR A 170 4.01 -10.63 -11.28
N ILE A 171 4.91 -10.57 -12.26
CA ILE A 171 6.20 -9.87 -12.18
C ILE A 171 6.10 -8.44 -12.73
N GLU A 172 4.99 -8.11 -13.37
CA GLU A 172 4.55 -6.80 -13.80
C GLU A 172 3.09 -6.62 -13.41
N LEU A 173 2.69 -5.41 -13.03
CA LEU A 173 1.29 -5.12 -12.68
C LEU A 173 0.88 -3.75 -13.24
N PRO A 174 0.60 -3.67 -14.56
CA PRO A 174 0.34 -2.40 -15.27
C PRO A 174 -0.79 -1.57 -14.68
N ILE A 175 -1.82 -2.21 -14.12
CA ILE A 175 -2.95 -1.50 -13.49
C ILE A 175 -2.52 -0.63 -12.31
N VAL A 176 -1.49 -1.02 -11.56
CA VAL A 176 -0.95 -0.20 -10.45
C VAL A 176 -0.29 1.05 -11.00
N LEU A 177 0.52 0.93 -12.05
CA LEU A 177 1.16 2.07 -12.71
C LEU A 177 0.13 3.02 -13.31
N GLU A 178 -0.88 2.50 -13.98
CA GLU A 178 -1.97 3.28 -14.56
C GLU A 178 -2.67 4.10 -13.48
N LYS A 179 -3.07 3.47 -12.40
CA LYS A 179 -3.78 4.13 -11.30
C LYS A 179 -2.92 5.11 -10.51
N LEU A 180 -1.64 4.81 -10.33
CA LEU A 180 -0.69 5.79 -9.78
C LEU A 180 -0.59 7.03 -10.67
N LYS A 181 -0.43 6.87 -11.98
CA LYS A 181 -0.40 8.00 -12.93
C LYS A 181 -1.68 8.83 -12.85
N GLU A 182 -2.82 8.17 -12.77
CA GLU A 182 -4.13 8.84 -12.65
C GLU A 182 -4.19 9.75 -11.41
N ILE A 183 -3.84 9.24 -10.23
CA ILE A 183 -3.90 10.04 -8.99
C ILE A 183 -2.77 11.07 -8.87
N ILE A 184 -1.65 10.88 -9.59
CA ILE A 184 -0.54 11.84 -9.62
C ILE A 184 -0.85 13.02 -10.54
N ILE A 185 -1.49 12.78 -11.69
CA ILE A 185 -1.76 13.78 -12.72
C ILE A 185 -3.04 14.56 -12.42
N ASN A 186 -4.09 13.88 -12.00
CA ASN A 186 -5.39 14.50 -11.70
C ASN A 186 -5.34 15.22 -10.35
N LYS A 187 -4.73 16.41 -10.35
CA LYS A 187 -4.85 17.36 -9.24
C LYS A 187 -6.27 17.89 -9.22
N VAL A 188 -7.15 17.30 -8.46
CA VAL A 188 -8.43 17.93 -8.08
C VAL A 188 -8.25 18.67 -6.77
#